data_3d525eb2ad93ad9bd6b530fa4f3d35ca
#
_entry.id   3d525eb2ad93ad9bd6b530fa4f3d35ca
#
_cell.length_a   1.000
_cell.length_b   1.000
_cell.length_c   1.000
_cell.angle_alpha   90.00
_cell.angle_beta   90.00
_cell.angle_gamma   90.00
#
_symmetry.space_group_name_H-M   'P 1'
#
loop_
_entity.id
_entity.type
_entity.pdbx_description
1 polymer ?
#
loop_
_entity_poly.entity_id
_entity_poly.type
_entity_poly.pdbx_seq_one_letter_code
_entity_poly.pdbx_strand_id
1 'polypeptide(L)'
;MYLHYCYLLGILPKNRTPVNQKELHLLLREDLNKLNKIKKETRLLCRCHIDTAEQLFSWKETCESRRKQLVDERTHLRYRLRSAKDEHVQEALKAESSKLTEEIKELGEEVKLCDGIAARSQILKEKIPIVRQETTERKEEVRHEHIRGSR
;
A
#
# COMPACT_ATOMS: atom_id res chain seq x y z
N MET A 1 -0.35 -8.34 27.90
CA MET A 1 -1.09 -7.12 28.26
C MET A 1 -2.27 -6.82 27.33
N TYR A 2 -2.12 -6.75 25.99
CA TYR A 2 -3.19 -6.44 25.05
C TYR A 2 -4.44 -7.33 25.14
N LEU A 3 -4.26 -8.65 25.21
CA LEU A 3 -5.38 -9.61 25.35
C LEU A 3 -6.19 -9.41 26.64
N HIS A 4 -5.54 -9.01 27.73
CA HIS A 4 -6.19 -8.73 29.00
C HIS A 4 -7.17 -7.55 28.87
N TYR A 5 -6.76 -6.48 28.18
CA TYR A 5 -7.63 -5.33 27.91
C TYR A 5 -8.80 -5.68 26.97
N CYS A 6 -8.59 -6.56 25.99
CA CYS A 6 -9.65 -7.04 25.12
C CYS A 6 -10.72 -7.82 25.90
N TYR A 7 -10.32 -8.59 26.93
CA TYR A 7 -11.28 -9.26 27.81
C TYR A 7 -11.99 -8.28 28.77
N LEU A 8 -11.29 -7.27 29.29
CA LEU A 8 -11.90 -6.26 30.15
C LEU A 8 -12.91 -5.39 29.44
N LEU A 9 -12.62 -5.06 28.18
CA LEU A 9 -13.52 -4.25 27.34
C LEU A 9 -14.66 -5.05 26.69
N GLY A 10 -14.76 -6.34 26.96
CA GLY A 10 -15.79 -7.20 26.38
C GLY A 10 -15.64 -7.47 24.88
N ILE A 11 -14.49 -7.09 24.29
CA ILE A 11 -14.19 -7.32 22.88
C ILE A 11 -13.97 -8.81 22.62
N LEU A 12 -13.40 -9.52 23.62
CA LEU A 12 -13.25 -10.97 23.58
C LEU A 12 -14.09 -11.61 24.70
N PRO A 13 -14.88 -12.64 24.40
CA PRO A 13 -15.66 -13.35 25.41
C PRO A 13 -14.73 -14.10 26.38
N LYS A 14 -15.01 -13.99 27.68
CA LYS A 14 -14.24 -14.68 28.75
C LYS A 14 -14.29 -16.22 28.61
N ASN A 15 -15.33 -16.75 28.03
CA ASN A 15 -15.43 -18.19 27.74
C ASN A 15 -14.73 -18.45 26.41
N ARG A 16 -13.78 -19.36 26.43
CA ARG A 16 -13.06 -19.89 25.27
C ARG A 16 -14.01 -20.71 24.36
N THR A 17 -15.01 -20.07 23.78
CA THR A 17 -15.58 -20.62 22.56
C THR A 17 -14.45 -20.59 21.52
N PRO A 18 -14.12 -21.71 20.90
CA PRO A 18 -13.08 -21.70 19.87
C PRO A 18 -13.54 -20.74 18.78
N VAL A 19 -12.90 -19.57 18.74
CA VAL A 19 -13.14 -18.61 17.66
C VAL A 19 -12.84 -19.35 16.38
N ASN A 20 -13.84 -19.50 15.53
CA ASN A 20 -13.65 -20.13 14.24
C ASN A 20 -12.62 -19.29 13.47
N GLN A 21 -11.38 -19.79 13.42
CA GLN A 21 -10.26 -19.07 12.80
C GLN A 21 -10.57 -18.67 11.36
N LYS A 22 -11.41 -19.47 10.66
CA LYS A 22 -11.83 -19.16 9.29
C LYS A 22 -12.74 -17.92 9.23
N GLU A 23 -13.68 -17.81 10.16
CA GLU A 23 -14.58 -16.62 10.22
C GLU A 23 -13.80 -15.37 10.64
N LEU A 24 -12.91 -15.48 11.63
CA LEU A 24 -12.05 -14.38 12.04
C LEU A 24 -11.14 -13.92 10.88
N HIS A 25 -10.59 -14.88 10.13
CA HIS A 25 -9.76 -14.57 8.96
C HIS A 25 -10.57 -13.88 7.85
N LEU A 26 -11.83 -14.27 7.65
CA LEU A 26 -12.73 -13.61 6.69
C LEU A 26 -13.05 -12.19 7.13
N LEU A 27 -13.40 -11.97 8.39
CA LEU A 27 -13.69 -10.65 8.95
C LEU A 27 -12.49 -9.69 8.88
N LEU A 28 -11.30 -10.21 9.17
CA LEU A 28 -10.07 -9.42 9.17
C LEU A 28 -9.40 -9.32 7.79
N ARG A 29 -9.89 -10.04 6.79
CA ARG A 29 -9.25 -10.11 5.47
C ARG A 29 -9.10 -8.75 4.81
N GLU A 30 -10.11 -7.90 4.89
CA GLU A 30 -10.06 -6.57 4.31
C GLU A 30 -9.03 -5.69 5.02
N ASP A 31 -8.97 -5.74 6.33
CA ASP A 31 -8.02 -4.95 7.12
C ASP A 31 -6.59 -5.45 6.94
N LEU A 32 -6.38 -6.76 6.83
CA LEU A 32 -5.09 -7.34 6.48
C LEU A 32 -4.65 -6.91 5.07
N ASN A 33 -5.56 -6.85 4.11
CA ASN A 33 -5.26 -6.38 2.76
C ASN A 33 -4.89 -4.89 2.76
N LYS A 34 -5.61 -4.06 3.52
CA LYS A 34 -5.28 -2.64 3.71
C LYS A 34 -3.91 -2.46 4.34
N LEU A 35 -3.61 -3.22 5.41
CA LEU A 35 -2.30 -3.18 6.08
C LEU A 35 -1.17 -3.63 5.15
N ASN A 36 -1.37 -4.69 4.38
CA ASN A 36 -0.38 -5.15 3.40
C ASN A 36 -0.13 -4.11 2.31
N LYS A 37 -1.18 -3.40 1.87
CA LYS A 37 -1.04 -2.30 0.91
C LYS A 37 -0.23 -1.15 1.51
N ILE A 38 -0.56 -0.71 2.72
CA ILE A 38 0.17 0.34 3.44
C ILE A 38 1.65 -0.05 3.62
N LYS A 39 1.91 -1.30 4.01
CA LYS A 39 3.28 -1.82 4.17
C LYS A 39 4.09 -1.73 2.85
N LYS A 40 3.48 -2.08 1.71
CA LYS A 40 4.14 -1.97 0.40
C LYS A 40 4.40 -0.51 0.03
N GLU A 41 3.44 0.37 0.25
CA GLU A 41 3.55 1.81 0.02
C GLU A 41 4.66 2.44 0.85
N THR A 42 4.71 2.15 2.16
CA THR A 42 5.77 2.65 3.06
C THR A 42 7.14 2.13 2.63
N ARG A 43 7.25 0.87 2.23
CA ARG A 43 8.51 0.32 1.72
C ARG A 43 9.00 1.04 0.46
N LEU A 44 8.10 1.40 -0.45
CA LEU A 44 8.43 2.16 -1.64
C LEU A 44 8.97 3.54 -1.26
N LEU A 45 8.28 4.28 -0.38
CA LEU A 45 8.71 5.61 0.09
C LEU A 45 10.10 5.56 0.72
N CYS A 46 10.33 4.59 1.63
CA CYS A 46 11.63 4.44 2.30
C CYS A 46 12.75 4.04 1.31
N ARG A 47 12.48 3.12 0.37
CA ARG A 47 13.48 2.66 -0.61
C ARG A 47 13.89 3.76 -1.58
N CYS A 48 12.94 4.58 -2.00
CA CYS A 48 13.16 5.64 -2.99
C CYS A 48 13.45 7.01 -2.34
N HIS A 49 13.52 7.09 -1.00
CA HIS A 49 13.73 8.33 -0.24
C HIS A 49 12.76 9.45 -0.66
N ILE A 50 11.47 9.09 -0.75
CA ILE A 50 10.40 10.01 -1.16
C ILE A 50 9.75 10.61 0.08
N ASP A 51 9.98 11.91 0.32
CA ASP A 51 9.46 12.65 1.47
C ASP A 51 8.36 13.64 1.10
N THR A 52 8.30 14.06 -0.17
CA THR A 52 7.34 15.05 -0.65
C THR A 52 6.44 14.52 -1.77
N ALA A 53 5.29 15.18 -1.95
CA ALA A 53 4.36 14.84 -3.03
C ALA A 53 4.97 15.08 -4.43
N GLU A 54 5.82 16.08 -4.55
CA GLU A 54 6.51 16.42 -5.80
C GLU A 54 7.50 15.32 -6.18
N GLN A 55 8.27 14.80 -5.21
CA GLN A 55 9.18 13.68 -5.41
C GLN A 55 8.41 12.42 -5.81
N LEU A 56 7.25 12.16 -5.19
CA LEU A 56 6.39 11.04 -5.54
C LEU A 56 5.91 11.13 -6.99
N PHE A 57 5.50 12.32 -7.42
CA PHE A 57 5.05 12.55 -8.79
C PHE A 57 6.18 12.37 -9.80
N SER A 58 7.35 12.93 -9.53
CA SER A 58 8.55 12.79 -10.38
C SER A 58 8.99 11.31 -10.49
N TRP A 59 8.96 10.57 -9.37
CA TRP A 59 9.24 9.13 -9.37
C TRP A 59 8.26 8.36 -10.23
N LYS A 60 6.95 8.65 -10.09
CA LYS A 60 5.91 8.03 -10.90
C LYS A 60 6.15 8.26 -12.39
N GLU A 61 6.43 9.49 -12.80
CA GLU A 61 6.70 9.86 -14.20
C GLU A 61 7.93 9.11 -14.74
N THR A 62 8.98 8.99 -13.93
CA THR A 62 10.18 8.21 -14.27
C THR A 62 9.84 6.73 -14.50
N CYS A 63 9.05 6.12 -13.61
CA CYS A 63 8.62 4.74 -13.74
C CYS A 63 7.74 4.52 -14.98
N GLU A 64 6.83 5.44 -15.27
CA GLU A 64 5.97 5.38 -16.47
C GLU A 64 6.78 5.50 -17.76
N SER A 65 7.74 6.41 -17.80
CA SER A 65 8.62 6.62 -18.94
C SER A 65 9.49 5.37 -19.19
N ARG A 66 10.09 4.83 -18.14
CA ARG A 66 10.89 3.60 -18.23
C ARG A 66 10.03 2.41 -18.68
N ARG A 67 8.82 2.29 -18.14
CA ARG A 67 7.88 1.25 -18.53
C ARG A 67 7.52 1.32 -20.02
N LYS A 68 7.31 2.52 -20.58
CA LYS A 68 7.07 2.72 -22.01
C LYS A 68 8.27 2.23 -22.83
N GLN A 69 9.48 2.63 -22.48
CA GLN A 69 10.69 2.16 -23.16
C GLN A 69 10.81 0.64 -23.18
N LEU A 70 10.61 -0.03 -22.03
CA LEU A 70 10.66 -1.49 -21.94
C LEU A 70 9.56 -2.19 -22.76
N VAL A 71 8.39 -1.58 -22.90
CA VAL A 71 7.32 -2.10 -23.77
C VAL A 71 7.74 -2.04 -25.22
N ASP A 72 8.39 -0.96 -25.65
CA ASP A 72 8.90 -0.82 -27.03
C ASP A 72 10.04 -1.81 -27.30
N GLU A 73 11.00 -1.94 -26.37
CA GLU A 73 12.08 -2.94 -26.45
C GLU A 73 11.51 -4.37 -26.56
N ARG A 74 10.54 -4.72 -25.71
CA ARG A 74 9.87 -6.02 -25.77
C ARG A 74 9.17 -6.25 -27.11
N THR A 75 8.59 -5.20 -27.68
CA THR A 75 7.93 -5.28 -28.99
C THR A 75 8.94 -5.55 -30.07
N HIS A 76 10.10 -4.89 -30.06
CA HIS A 76 11.22 -5.16 -30.97
C HIS A 76 11.75 -6.60 -30.84
N LEU A 77 11.89 -7.09 -29.60
CA LEU A 77 12.31 -8.48 -29.38
C LEU A 77 11.32 -9.49 -29.97
N ARG A 78 10.01 -9.22 -29.85
CA ARG A 78 8.97 -10.06 -30.43
C ARG A 78 9.02 -10.10 -31.97
N TYR A 79 9.35 -8.99 -32.63
CA TYR A 79 9.57 -8.98 -34.06
C TYR A 79 10.81 -9.80 -34.44
N ARG A 80 11.92 -9.65 -33.73
CA ARG A 80 13.14 -10.44 -33.93
C ARG A 80 12.88 -11.93 -33.71
N LEU A 81 12.12 -12.30 -32.70
CA LEU A 81 11.76 -13.67 -32.39
C LEU A 81 10.98 -14.35 -33.56
N ARG A 82 10.09 -13.60 -34.22
CA ARG A 82 9.33 -14.11 -35.38
C ARG A 82 10.21 -14.35 -36.60
N SER A 83 11.28 -13.61 -36.74
CA SER A 83 12.22 -13.74 -37.90
C SER A 83 13.39 -14.69 -37.63
N ALA A 84 13.62 -15.07 -36.37
CA ALA A 84 14.72 -15.96 -36.00
C ALA A 84 14.42 -17.41 -36.45
N LYS A 85 15.35 -17.99 -37.18
CA LYS A 85 15.25 -19.39 -37.65
C LYS A 85 16.03 -20.37 -36.78
N ASP A 86 17.00 -19.87 -36.00
CA ASP A 86 17.83 -20.65 -35.12
C ASP A 86 17.18 -20.83 -33.77
N GLU A 87 17.05 -22.07 -33.30
CA GLU A 87 16.39 -22.44 -32.07
C GLU A 87 17.10 -21.84 -30.82
N HIS A 88 18.43 -21.84 -30.83
CA HIS A 88 19.22 -21.24 -29.74
C HIS A 88 18.98 -19.73 -29.60
N VAL A 89 18.87 -19.04 -30.74
CA VAL A 89 18.56 -17.60 -30.78
C VAL A 89 17.13 -17.34 -30.30
N GLN A 90 16.20 -18.22 -30.66
CA GLN A 90 14.81 -18.12 -30.19
C GLN A 90 14.69 -18.27 -28.66
N GLU A 91 15.41 -19.22 -28.06
CA GLU A 91 15.41 -19.41 -26.62
C GLU A 91 15.99 -18.22 -25.88
N ALA A 92 17.12 -17.68 -26.36
CA ALA A 92 17.71 -16.47 -25.79
C ALA A 92 16.76 -15.27 -25.85
N LEU A 93 16.11 -15.02 -26.99
CA LEU A 93 15.14 -13.93 -27.15
C LEU A 93 13.87 -14.13 -26.31
N LYS A 94 13.41 -15.37 -26.11
CA LYS A 94 12.28 -15.67 -25.20
C LYS A 94 12.65 -15.36 -23.74
N ALA A 95 13.84 -15.77 -23.30
CA ALA A 95 14.32 -15.50 -21.96
C ALA A 95 14.46 -13.99 -21.68
N GLU A 96 15.00 -13.24 -22.66
CA GLU A 96 15.10 -11.77 -22.58
C GLU A 96 13.71 -11.10 -22.54
N SER A 97 12.77 -11.52 -23.42
CA SER A 97 11.39 -11.02 -23.42
C SER A 97 10.66 -11.32 -22.11
N SER A 98 10.95 -12.46 -21.46
CA SER A 98 10.39 -12.81 -20.16
C SER A 98 10.90 -11.85 -19.07
N LYS A 99 12.21 -11.58 -19.02
CA LYS A 99 12.78 -10.61 -18.07
C LYS A 99 12.18 -9.22 -18.23
N LEU A 100 12.09 -8.72 -19.47
CA LEU A 100 11.42 -7.42 -19.71
C LEU A 100 9.96 -7.42 -19.27
N THR A 101 9.27 -8.54 -19.40
CA THR A 101 7.87 -8.64 -18.96
C THR A 101 7.75 -8.55 -17.44
N GLU A 102 8.67 -9.12 -16.69
CA GLU A 102 8.73 -9.02 -15.23
C GLU A 102 9.05 -7.59 -14.80
N GLU A 103 10.06 -6.94 -15.40
CA GLU A 103 10.40 -5.54 -15.12
C GLU A 103 9.22 -4.60 -15.41
N ILE A 104 8.53 -4.77 -16.55
CA ILE A 104 7.33 -3.98 -16.89
C ILE A 104 6.22 -4.16 -15.84
N LYS A 105 6.07 -5.37 -15.32
CA LYS A 105 5.08 -5.68 -14.28
C LYS A 105 5.46 -5.01 -12.96
N GLU A 106 6.73 -5.10 -12.54
CA GLU A 106 7.22 -4.46 -11.31
C GLU A 106 7.04 -2.95 -11.36
N LEU A 107 7.46 -2.29 -12.44
CA LEU A 107 7.25 -0.85 -12.63
C LEU A 107 5.76 -0.48 -12.63
N GLY A 108 4.91 -1.33 -13.23
CA GLY A 108 3.47 -1.13 -13.20
C GLY A 108 2.85 -1.24 -11.81
N GLU A 109 3.41 -2.09 -10.94
CA GLU A 109 3.02 -2.17 -9.54
C GLU A 109 3.49 -0.94 -8.75
N GLU A 110 4.70 -0.43 -9.01
CA GLU A 110 5.20 0.79 -8.39
C GLU A 110 4.35 2.01 -8.73
N VAL A 111 3.96 2.18 -9.99
CA VAL A 111 3.03 3.26 -10.41
C VAL A 111 1.71 3.17 -9.65
N LYS A 112 1.12 1.98 -9.51
CA LYS A 112 -0.11 1.77 -8.74
C LYS A 112 0.07 2.10 -7.25
N LEU A 113 1.24 1.82 -6.68
CA LEU A 113 1.54 2.20 -5.31
C LEU A 113 1.64 3.71 -5.16
N CYS A 114 2.28 4.42 -6.10
CA CYS A 114 2.33 5.88 -6.11
C CYS A 114 0.92 6.50 -6.16
N ASP A 115 0.03 5.98 -7.01
CA ASP A 115 -1.37 6.41 -7.05
C ASP A 115 -2.10 6.17 -5.73
N GLY A 116 -1.86 5.01 -5.11
CA GLY A 116 -2.42 4.68 -3.80
C GLY A 116 -1.96 5.61 -2.69
N ILE A 117 -0.68 5.98 -2.68
CA ILE A 117 -0.09 6.93 -1.72
C ILE A 117 -0.70 8.32 -1.93
N ALA A 118 -0.78 8.81 -3.18
CA ALA A 118 -1.34 10.10 -3.51
C ALA A 118 -2.81 10.22 -3.05
N ALA A 119 -3.65 9.24 -3.39
CA ALA A 119 -5.05 9.20 -2.98
C ALA A 119 -5.20 9.19 -1.44
N ARG A 120 -4.38 8.41 -0.74
CA ARG A 120 -4.41 8.35 0.72
C ARG A 120 -3.93 9.62 1.38
N SER A 121 -2.91 10.27 0.85
CA SER A 121 -2.39 11.55 1.36
C SER A 121 -3.44 12.64 1.28
N GLN A 122 -4.26 12.65 0.22
CA GLN A 122 -5.37 13.59 0.08
C GLN A 122 -6.45 13.34 1.13
N ILE A 123 -6.88 12.09 1.33
CA ILE A 123 -7.83 11.71 2.38
C ILE A 123 -7.32 12.11 3.78
N LEU A 124 -6.02 11.93 4.04
CA LEU A 124 -5.42 12.31 5.32
C LEU A 124 -5.42 13.83 5.52
N LYS A 125 -5.11 14.61 4.49
CA LYS A 125 -5.18 16.08 4.54
C LYS A 125 -6.58 16.58 4.89
N GLU A 126 -7.62 15.92 4.40
CA GLU A 126 -9.00 16.27 4.70
C GLU A 126 -9.43 15.85 6.12
N LYS A 127 -8.97 14.69 6.59
CA LYS A 127 -9.39 14.14 7.89
C LYS A 127 -8.60 14.68 9.08
N ILE A 128 -7.33 15.01 8.93
CA ILE A 128 -6.48 15.50 10.04
C ILE A 128 -7.06 16.74 10.72
N PRO A 129 -7.57 17.77 10.02
CA PRO A 129 -8.17 18.92 10.66
C PRO A 129 -9.37 18.55 11.51
N ILE A 130 -10.25 17.66 11.01
CA ILE A 130 -11.46 17.19 11.70
C ILE A 130 -11.10 16.48 13.00
N VAL A 131 -10.15 15.52 12.94
CA VAL A 131 -9.70 14.79 14.12
C VAL A 131 -9.01 15.71 15.15
N ARG A 132 -8.27 16.71 14.69
CA ARG A 132 -7.66 17.71 15.59
C ARG A 132 -8.73 18.54 16.32
N GLN A 133 -9.75 18.97 15.59
CA GLN A 133 -10.87 19.72 16.18
C GLN A 133 -11.61 18.89 17.22
N GLU A 134 -12.03 17.66 16.89
CA GLU A 134 -12.67 16.73 17.83
C GLU A 134 -11.83 16.44 19.07
N THR A 135 -10.51 16.33 18.90
CA THR A 135 -9.58 16.09 20.01
C THR A 135 -9.46 17.31 20.92
N THR A 136 -9.54 18.52 20.36
CA THR A 136 -9.49 19.77 21.11
C THR A 136 -10.78 19.96 21.91
N GLU A 137 -11.94 19.75 21.29
CA GLU A 137 -13.25 19.82 21.92
C GLU A 137 -13.36 18.84 23.09
N ARG A 138 -12.96 17.57 22.91
CA ARG A 138 -12.91 16.59 23.99
C ARG A 138 -12.03 17.00 25.16
N LYS A 139 -10.87 17.61 24.90
CA LYS A 139 -9.97 18.09 25.95
C LYS A 139 -10.58 19.25 26.74
N GLU A 140 -11.35 20.10 26.07
CA GLU A 140 -12.05 21.19 26.72
C GLU A 140 -13.23 20.70 27.56
N GLU A 141 -14.01 19.74 27.06
CA GLU A 141 -15.09 19.09 27.82
C GLU A 141 -14.58 18.44 29.11
N VAL A 142 -13.51 17.65 29.02
CA VAL A 142 -12.88 17.00 30.18
C VAL A 142 -12.37 18.04 31.19
N ARG A 143 -11.82 19.18 30.74
CA ARG A 143 -11.40 20.27 31.63
C ARG A 143 -12.61 20.91 32.34
N HIS A 144 -13.71 21.14 31.63
CA HIS A 144 -14.93 21.71 32.21
C HIS A 144 -15.59 20.77 33.22
N GLU A 145 -15.60 19.47 32.98
CA GLU A 145 -16.09 18.47 33.93
C GLU A 145 -15.23 18.43 35.19
N HIS A 146 -13.91 18.50 35.06
CA HIS A 146 -12.99 18.50 36.21
C HIS A 146 -13.16 19.76 37.10
N ILE A 147 -13.42 20.91 36.50
CA ILE A 147 -13.67 22.16 37.21
C ILE A 147 -15.02 22.13 37.94
N ARG A 148 -16.07 21.49 37.37
CA ARG A 148 -17.39 21.32 37.98
C ARG A 148 -17.40 20.30 39.11
N GLY A 149 -16.57 19.25 39.03
CA GLY A 149 -16.49 18.23 40.10
C GLY A 149 -15.62 18.63 41.31
N SER A 150 -14.94 19.79 41.26
CA SER A 150 -14.09 20.30 42.30
C SER A 150 -14.73 21.38 43.21
N ARG A 151 -16.03 21.49 43.17
CA ARG A 151 -16.87 22.34 44.09
C ARG A 151 -17.75 21.42 44.95
#